data_76dd47f1f65aeb8ad1019c3c52b671ce
#
_entry.id   76dd47f1f65aeb8ad1019c3c52b671ce
#
_cell.length_a   1.000
_cell.length_b   1.000
_cell.length_c   1.000
_cell.angle_alpha   90.00
_cell.angle_beta   90.00
_cell.angle_gamma   90.00
#
_symmetry.space_group_name_H-M   'P 1'
#
loop_
_entity.id
_entity.type
_entity.pdbx_description
1 polymer ?
#
loop_
_entity_poly.entity_id
_entity_poly.type
_entity_poly.pdbx_seq_one_letter_code
_entity_poly.pdbx_strand_id
1 'polypeptide(L)'
;MALTETRSDTDATSAGDRARRAPSAVEQLIGSGDHTSIGRLFIGFGFALASLSLTLWALTGVDALTDNGFLGSRPAQLAASAQVALLFLGIVPLLLGVAIAVVPLQLGSPSIAFPRAATLSFWTWLLSSGIFAVSIALDGGVLGGDETAAKLGNVSLGAVLVALSLGAVCVATTVMAHRPLGMRLAWVPGLSWASLVSAALLLVTLGSAIAHTVLGQVGRMGPAALATNFTDGLGWLLRGPAVFVFAIPVLGIAIDVVVTASGRRFAHTDVLQLIVGLYAILAFGAWAQLPSALNTALWTLFAFGITVPILGLLGAIGDSLRQGKPVVSPALILSIVSVLLLMGAAVTGWVQSLSLAGQGTLFGASPATLASAQTAFVAGAALLGGAAASLHWSPLLWGGPGNSVEGRLTVPLLVLGGGLLGTTLLVQSVVQLDGETTAFQIFGLLVAVGAGLLAL
;
A
#
# COMPACT_ATOMS: atom_id res chain seq x y z
N MET A 1 -32.32 43.13 -53.85
CA MET A 1 -33.27 42.84 -52.76
C MET A 1 -32.59 41.80 -51.85
N ALA A 2 -31.87 42.28 -50.85
CA ALA A 2 -31.07 41.43 -49.95
C ALA A 2 -31.90 41.21 -48.67
N LEU A 3 -32.25 39.97 -48.41
CA LEU A 3 -32.88 39.58 -47.14
C LEU A 3 -31.79 39.41 -46.08
N THR A 4 -31.72 40.32 -45.14
CA THR A 4 -30.92 40.24 -43.94
C THR A 4 -31.66 39.39 -42.94
N GLU A 5 -31.23 38.13 -42.74
CA GLU A 5 -31.69 37.31 -41.62
C GLU A 5 -31.15 37.90 -40.32
N THR A 6 -32.05 38.42 -39.50
CA THR A 6 -31.80 38.76 -38.10
C THR A 6 -31.70 37.45 -37.29
N ARG A 7 -30.46 37.01 -37.11
CA ARG A 7 -30.16 35.94 -36.17
C ARG A 7 -30.48 36.44 -34.77
N SER A 8 -31.42 35.78 -34.09
CA SER A 8 -31.88 36.21 -32.78
C SER A 8 -30.76 36.13 -31.73
N ASP A 9 -30.44 37.27 -31.08
CA ASP A 9 -29.43 37.42 -30.02
C ASP A 9 -29.74 36.55 -28.75
N THR A 10 -30.89 35.90 -28.71
CA THR A 10 -31.27 35.02 -27.58
C THR A 10 -30.49 33.71 -27.51
N ASP A 11 -29.95 33.19 -28.64
CA ASP A 11 -29.18 31.94 -28.64
C ASP A 11 -27.74 32.16 -28.22
N ALA A 12 -27.18 33.36 -28.42
CA ALA A 12 -25.83 33.72 -28.02
C ALA A 12 -25.71 33.92 -26.51
N THR A 13 -26.76 34.44 -25.85
CA THR A 13 -26.79 34.61 -24.40
C THR A 13 -26.93 33.30 -23.65
N SER A 14 -27.67 32.32 -24.20
CA SER A 14 -27.82 30.99 -23.58
C SER A 14 -26.56 30.15 -23.67
N ALA A 15 -25.76 30.27 -24.72
CA ALA A 15 -24.46 29.61 -24.87
C ALA A 15 -23.38 30.22 -23.97
N GLY A 16 -23.40 31.54 -23.80
CA GLY A 16 -22.48 32.26 -22.89
C GLY A 16 -22.75 31.99 -21.43
N ASP A 17 -24.00 31.78 -21.03
CA ASP A 17 -24.38 31.46 -19.64
C ASP A 17 -24.07 30.00 -19.27
N ARG A 18 -24.12 29.06 -20.23
CA ARG A 18 -23.65 27.69 -20.02
C ARG A 18 -22.12 27.62 -19.83
N ALA A 19 -21.36 28.49 -20.48
CA ALA A 19 -19.89 28.57 -20.34
C ALA A 19 -19.43 29.20 -19.01
N ARG A 20 -20.32 29.86 -18.26
CA ARG A 20 -20.02 30.55 -17.00
C ARG A 20 -20.56 29.88 -15.75
N ARG A 21 -21.26 28.76 -15.87
CA ARG A 21 -21.71 28.04 -14.70
C ARG A 21 -20.48 27.36 -14.07
N ALA A 22 -20.05 27.87 -12.90
CA ALA A 22 -19.08 27.16 -12.09
C ALA A 22 -19.57 25.72 -11.88
N PRO A 23 -18.73 24.71 -12.16
CA PRO A 23 -19.15 23.32 -12.00
C PRO A 23 -19.66 23.11 -10.57
N SER A 24 -20.74 22.38 -10.41
CA SER A 24 -21.29 22.05 -9.10
C SER A 24 -20.23 21.28 -8.27
N ALA A 25 -20.30 21.33 -6.94
CA ALA A 25 -19.39 20.59 -6.07
C ALA A 25 -19.35 19.09 -6.42
N VAL A 26 -20.49 18.53 -6.87
CA VAL A 26 -20.62 17.15 -7.32
C VAL A 26 -19.91 16.94 -8.67
N GLU A 27 -20.05 17.85 -9.63
CA GLU A 27 -19.33 17.80 -10.91
C GLU A 27 -17.81 17.96 -10.71
N GLN A 28 -17.39 18.79 -9.74
CA GLN A 28 -15.99 18.93 -9.34
C GLN A 28 -15.46 17.65 -8.71
N LEU A 29 -16.27 16.96 -7.92
CA LEU A 29 -15.87 15.72 -7.23
C LEU A 29 -15.83 14.51 -8.18
N ILE A 30 -16.84 14.36 -9.03
CA ILE A 30 -17.02 13.17 -9.89
C ILE A 30 -16.27 13.31 -11.21
N GLY A 31 -16.21 14.52 -11.79
CA GLY A 31 -15.71 14.76 -13.14
C GLY A 31 -14.41 15.55 -13.23
N SER A 32 -13.80 15.94 -12.11
CA SER A 32 -12.57 16.72 -12.18
C SER A 32 -11.42 15.86 -12.71
N GLY A 33 -10.81 16.29 -13.81
CA GLY A 33 -9.54 15.76 -14.29
C GLY A 33 -8.32 16.26 -13.47
N ASP A 34 -8.57 16.89 -12.32
CA ASP A 34 -7.51 17.39 -11.45
C ASP A 34 -6.84 16.27 -10.66
N HIS A 35 -5.59 16.01 -10.95
CA HIS A 35 -4.79 14.96 -10.32
C HIS A 35 -4.62 15.16 -8.81
N THR A 36 -4.63 16.40 -8.32
CA THR A 36 -4.51 16.70 -6.89
C THR A 36 -5.78 16.28 -6.15
N SER A 37 -6.95 16.55 -6.71
CA SER A 37 -8.24 16.15 -6.17
C SER A 37 -8.40 14.62 -6.16
N ILE A 38 -8.06 13.95 -7.27
CA ILE A 38 -8.09 12.48 -7.36
C ILE A 38 -7.12 11.85 -6.34
N GLY A 39 -5.90 12.37 -6.25
CA GLY A 39 -4.92 11.88 -5.29
C GLY A 39 -5.36 12.07 -3.84
N ARG A 40 -5.95 13.22 -3.48
CA ARG A 40 -6.53 13.45 -2.13
C ARG A 40 -7.62 12.44 -1.79
N LEU A 41 -8.49 12.13 -2.75
CA LEU A 41 -9.54 11.12 -2.56
C LEU A 41 -8.92 9.73 -2.30
N PHE A 42 -7.94 9.31 -3.09
CA PHE A 42 -7.23 8.06 -2.85
C PHE A 42 -6.54 8.03 -1.48
N ILE A 43 -5.88 9.13 -1.07
CA ILE A 43 -5.21 9.24 0.23
C ILE A 43 -6.24 9.12 1.36
N GLY A 44 -7.31 9.93 1.32
CA GLY A 44 -8.33 9.96 2.38
C GLY A 44 -9.06 8.63 2.53
N PHE A 45 -9.59 8.07 1.43
CA PHE A 45 -10.26 6.77 1.47
C PHE A 45 -9.29 5.61 1.70
N GLY A 46 -8.03 5.72 1.25
CA GLY A 46 -6.98 4.76 1.54
C GLY A 46 -6.70 4.64 3.05
N PHE A 47 -6.55 5.77 3.74
CA PHE A 47 -6.45 5.77 5.20
C PHE A 47 -7.71 5.23 5.87
N ALA A 48 -8.90 5.65 5.45
CA ALA A 48 -10.16 5.19 6.03
C ALA A 48 -10.34 3.67 5.91
N LEU A 49 -10.07 3.10 4.73
CA LEU A 49 -10.19 1.66 4.51
C LEU A 49 -9.05 0.88 5.18
N ALA A 50 -7.84 1.46 5.30
CA ALA A 50 -6.78 0.89 6.12
C ALA A 50 -7.17 0.83 7.60
N SER A 51 -7.74 1.91 8.15
CA SER A 51 -8.23 1.94 9.52
C SER A 51 -9.34 0.91 9.76
N LEU A 52 -10.28 0.78 8.81
CA LEU A 52 -11.32 -0.25 8.88
C LEU A 52 -10.73 -1.67 8.89
N SER A 53 -9.75 -1.93 8.02
CA SER A 53 -9.07 -3.22 7.93
C SER A 53 -8.28 -3.55 9.20
N LEU A 54 -7.60 -2.55 9.78
CA LEU A 54 -6.87 -2.68 11.05
C LEU A 54 -7.82 -2.88 12.23
N THR A 55 -8.96 -2.20 12.25
CA THR A 55 -10.00 -2.43 13.25
C THR A 55 -10.52 -3.87 13.19
N LEU A 56 -10.75 -4.39 11.98
CA LEU A 56 -11.15 -5.78 11.80
C LEU A 56 -10.06 -6.75 12.31
N TRP A 57 -8.80 -6.44 12.05
CA TRP A 57 -7.68 -7.23 12.57
C TRP A 57 -7.57 -7.14 14.10
N ALA A 58 -7.78 -5.94 14.69
CA ALA A 58 -7.83 -5.76 16.14
C ALA A 58 -8.94 -6.58 16.79
N LEU A 59 -10.14 -6.68 16.16
CA LEU A 59 -11.24 -7.50 16.66
C LEU A 59 -10.86 -8.98 16.75
N THR A 60 -10.08 -9.52 15.80
CA THR A 60 -9.58 -10.90 15.89
C THR A 60 -8.59 -11.10 17.05
N GLY A 61 -7.81 -10.07 17.38
CA GLY A 61 -6.95 -10.09 18.57
C GLY A 61 -7.76 -10.03 19.88
N VAL A 62 -8.85 -9.25 19.92
CA VAL A 62 -9.76 -9.21 21.07
C VAL A 62 -10.51 -10.54 21.24
N ASP A 63 -10.94 -11.17 20.14
CA ASP A 63 -11.60 -12.49 20.17
C ASP A 63 -10.73 -13.54 20.85
N ALA A 64 -9.41 -13.49 20.61
CA ALA A 64 -8.45 -14.39 21.25
C ALA A 64 -8.32 -14.21 22.78
N LEU A 65 -8.86 -13.13 23.36
CA LEU A 65 -8.87 -12.90 24.81
C LEU A 65 -9.99 -13.66 25.53
N THR A 66 -10.98 -14.13 24.79
CA THR A 66 -12.16 -14.80 25.35
C THR A 66 -12.08 -16.30 25.11
N ASP A 67 -12.30 -17.12 26.13
CA ASP A 67 -12.18 -18.58 26.06
C ASP A 67 -13.12 -19.22 25.02
N ASN A 68 -14.26 -18.60 24.73
CA ASN A 68 -15.24 -19.10 23.76
C ASN A 68 -15.29 -18.32 22.44
N GLY A 69 -14.51 -17.23 22.33
CA GLY A 69 -14.53 -16.31 21.20
C GLY A 69 -15.94 -15.78 20.86
N PHE A 70 -16.08 -14.49 20.59
CA PHE A 70 -17.38 -13.92 20.16
C PHE A 70 -17.57 -13.97 18.64
N LEU A 71 -16.50 -14.25 17.88
CA LEU A 71 -16.52 -14.37 16.42
C LEU A 71 -16.87 -15.80 15.93
N GLY A 72 -17.00 -16.76 16.84
CA GLY A 72 -17.34 -18.14 16.52
C GLY A 72 -16.28 -18.83 15.64
N SER A 73 -16.66 -19.32 14.45
CA SER A 73 -15.75 -19.99 13.50
C SER A 73 -15.05 -19.04 12.53
N ARG A 74 -15.24 -17.72 12.65
CA ARG A 74 -14.83 -16.69 11.66
C ARG A 74 -13.48 -16.01 11.88
N PRO A 75 -12.71 -16.18 13.01
CA PRO A 75 -11.49 -15.42 13.25
C PRO A 75 -10.45 -15.54 12.12
N ALA A 76 -10.24 -16.74 11.59
CA ALA A 76 -9.29 -16.97 10.51
C ALA A 76 -9.70 -16.29 9.18
N GLN A 77 -10.99 -16.34 8.83
CA GLN A 77 -11.57 -15.66 7.68
C GLN A 77 -11.41 -14.14 7.80
N LEU A 78 -11.74 -13.58 8.98
CA LEU A 78 -11.65 -12.16 9.24
C LEU A 78 -10.19 -11.67 9.24
N ALA A 79 -9.27 -12.43 9.85
CA ALA A 79 -7.84 -12.08 9.85
C ALA A 79 -7.24 -12.10 8.42
N ALA A 80 -7.53 -13.14 7.62
CA ALA A 80 -7.05 -13.23 6.25
C ALA A 80 -7.64 -12.11 5.37
N SER A 81 -8.95 -11.87 5.50
CA SER A 81 -9.64 -10.80 4.75
C SER A 81 -9.16 -9.42 5.16
N ALA A 82 -8.89 -9.19 6.45
CA ALA A 82 -8.34 -7.93 6.96
C ALA A 82 -6.94 -7.63 6.38
N GLN A 83 -6.07 -8.64 6.28
CA GLN A 83 -4.73 -8.47 5.69
C GLN A 83 -4.81 -8.13 4.20
N VAL A 84 -5.64 -8.82 3.43
CA VAL A 84 -5.86 -8.55 2.00
C VAL A 84 -6.48 -7.16 1.80
N ALA A 85 -7.49 -6.80 2.61
CA ALA A 85 -8.11 -5.49 2.59
C ALA A 85 -7.11 -4.40 2.95
N LEU A 86 -6.30 -4.58 3.99
CA LEU A 86 -5.26 -3.62 4.38
C LEU A 86 -4.30 -3.32 3.23
N LEU A 87 -3.88 -4.32 2.47
CA LEU A 87 -2.98 -4.12 1.33
C LEU A 87 -3.68 -3.44 0.15
N PHE A 88 -4.76 -4.00 -0.37
CA PHE A 88 -5.34 -3.58 -1.65
C PHE A 88 -6.44 -2.53 -1.52
N LEU A 89 -7.08 -2.41 -0.36
CA LEU A 89 -8.04 -1.35 -0.10
C LEU A 89 -7.41 -0.16 0.66
N GLY A 90 -6.34 -0.40 1.43
CA GLY A 90 -5.66 0.61 2.22
C GLY A 90 -4.36 1.10 1.59
N ILE A 91 -3.29 0.30 1.70
CA ILE A 91 -1.90 0.72 1.48
C ILE A 91 -1.60 1.04 0.01
N VAL A 92 -1.92 0.13 -0.91
CA VAL A 92 -1.61 0.33 -2.33
C VAL A 92 -2.32 1.57 -2.88
N PRO A 93 -3.64 1.79 -2.66
CA PRO A 93 -4.30 3.00 -3.11
C PRO A 93 -3.84 4.27 -2.38
N LEU A 94 -3.47 4.19 -1.09
CA LEU A 94 -2.88 5.29 -0.35
C LEU A 94 -1.60 5.80 -1.03
N LEU A 95 -0.64 4.90 -1.27
CA LEU A 95 0.64 5.24 -1.90
C LEU A 95 0.47 5.64 -3.38
N LEU A 96 -0.48 5.01 -4.08
CA LEU A 96 -0.87 5.38 -5.44
C LEU A 96 -1.47 6.80 -5.47
N GLY A 97 -2.31 7.14 -4.48
CA GLY A 97 -2.87 8.48 -4.32
C GLY A 97 -1.81 9.56 -4.11
N VAL A 98 -0.81 9.28 -3.26
CA VAL A 98 0.36 10.16 -3.11
C VAL A 98 1.08 10.34 -4.43
N ALA A 99 1.31 9.26 -5.19
CA ALA A 99 1.96 9.32 -6.49
C ALA A 99 1.13 10.13 -7.51
N ILE A 100 -0.19 9.90 -7.60
CA ILE A 100 -1.09 10.63 -8.49
C ILE A 100 -1.09 12.13 -8.19
N ALA A 101 -1.10 12.52 -6.91
CA ALA A 101 -1.11 13.92 -6.51
C ALA A 101 0.24 14.63 -6.71
N VAL A 102 1.34 13.97 -6.35
CA VAL A 102 2.65 14.63 -6.18
C VAL A 102 3.55 14.48 -7.42
N VAL A 103 3.53 13.33 -8.09
CA VAL A 103 4.43 13.06 -9.24
C VAL A 103 4.29 14.10 -10.36
N PRO A 104 3.09 14.50 -10.82
CA PRO A 104 2.97 15.54 -11.84
C PRO A 104 3.59 16.87 -11.38
N LEU A 105 3.41 17.25 -10.10
CA LEU A 105 3.98 18.47 -9.53
C LEU A 105 5.51 18.42 -9.50
N GLN A 106 6.10 17.27 -9.13
CA GLN A 106 7.55 17.07 -9.12
C GLN A 106 8.17 17.13 -10.52
N LEU A 107 7.43 16.69 -11.53
CA LEU A 107 7.88 16.71 -12.92
C LEU A 107 7.58 18.07 -13.62
N GLY A 108 6.84 18.96 -12.98
CA GLY A 108 6.38 20.20 -13.62
C GLY A 108 5.34 19.93 -14.73
N SER A 109 4.67 18.80 -14.69
CA SER A 109 3.58 18.45 -15.60
C SER A 109 2.29 19.14 -15.18
N PRO A 110 1.46 19.65 -16.11
CA PRO A 110 0.19 20.28 -15.79
C PRO A 110 -0.86 19.30 -15.27
N SER A 111 -0.73 18.01 -15.57
CA SER A 111 -1.66 16.96 -15.15
C SER A 111 -1.00 15.59 -15.20
N ILE A 112 -1.67 14.62 -14.59
CA ILE A 112 -1.34 13.20 -14.76
C ILE A 112 -1.67 12.74 -16.20
N ALA A 113 -0.94 11.76 -16.72
CA ALA A 113 -1.32 11.09 -17.94
C ALA A 113 -2.69 10.43 -17.78
N PHE A 114 -3.56 10.59 -18.77
CA PHE A 114 -4.91 10.02 -18.77
C PHE A 114 -5.76 10.41 -17.52
N PRO A 115 -6.07 11.69 -17.28
CA PRO A 115 -6.80 12.13 -16.08
C PRO A 115 -8.14 11.42 -15.89
N ARG A 116 -8.87 11.16 -16.98
CA ARG A 116 -10.15 10.43 -16.93
C ARG A 116 -9.99 8.97 -16.50
N ALA A 117 -8.90 8.33 -16.91
CA ALA A 117 -8.59 6.97 -16.49
C ALA A 117 -8.21 6.91 -15.00
N ALA A 118 -7.50 7.91 -14.49
CA ALA A 118 -7.20 8.04 -13.06
C ALA A 118 -8.48 8.22 -12.23
N THR A 119 -9.44 9.04 -12.69
CA THR A 119 -10.75 9.19 -12.06
C THR A 119 -11.55 7.88 -12.09
N LEU A 120 -11.56 7.18 -13.23
CA LEU A 120 -12.21 5.87 -13.36
C LEU A 120 -11.58 4.83 -12.42
N SER A 121 -10.24 4.82 -12.31
CA SER A 121 -9.51 3.97 -11.37
C SER A 121 -9.98 4.18 -9.94
N PHE A 122 -10.11 5.44 -9.50
CA PHE A 122 -10.57 5.77 -8.15
C PHE A 122 -12.01 5.26 -7.88
N TRP A 123 -12.96 5.60 -8.75
CA TRP A 123 -14.36 5.23 -8.52
C TRP A 123 -14.62 3.72 -8.62
N THR A 124 -13.95 3.05 -9.57
CA THR A 124 -14.01 1.58 -9.67
C THR A 124 -13.41 0.92 -8.43
N TRP A 125 -12.24 1.39 -7.98
CA TRP A 125 -11.61 0.90 -6.75
C TRP A 125 -12.51 1.10 -5.53
N LEU A 126 -13.06 2.29 -5.32
CA LEU A 126 -13.89 2.60 -4.16
C LEU A 126 -15.16 1.76 -4.12
N LEU A 127 -15.89 1.65 -5.24
CA LEU A 127 -17.10 0.85 -5.34
C LEU A 127 -16.80 -0.63 -5.09
N SER A 128 -15.78 -1.17 -5.73
CA SER A 128 -15.40 -2.57 -5.58
C SER A 128 -14.91 -2.89 -4.18
N SER A 129 -14.22 -1.94 -3.51
CA SER A 129 -13.81 -2.05 -2.11
C SER A 129 -15.00 -2.13 -1.17
N GLY A 130 -16.05 -1.33 -1.42
CA GLY A 130 -17.30 -1.40 -0.68
C GLY A 130 -17.99 -2.77 -0.83
N ILE A 131 -18.05 -3.30 -2.06
CA ILE A 131 -18.62 -4.64 -2.32
C ILE A 131 -17.80 -5.72 -1.62
N PHE A 132 -16.46 -5.61 -1.62
CA PHE A 132 -15.59 -6.56 -0.93
C PHE A 132 -15.84 -6.53 0.59
N ALA A 133 -15.99 -5.34 1.19
CA ALA A 133 -16.31 -5.20 2.61
C ALA A 133 -17.68 -5.83 2.96
N VAL A 134 -18.69 -5.64 2.12
CA VAL A 134 -19.99 -6.32 2.28
C VAL A 134 -19.83 -7.84 2.18
N SER A 135 -19.04 -8.34 1.26
CA SER A 135 -18.74 -9.78 1.16
C SER A 135 -18.14 -10.34 2.47
N ILE A 136 -17.17 -9.63 3.08
CA ILE A 136 -16.58 -10.03 4.37
C ILE A 136 -17.66 -10.10 5.46
N ALA A 137 -18.56 -9.12 5.51
CA ALA A 137 -19.65 -9.10 6.49
C ALA A 137 -20.62 -10.29 6.35
N LEU A 138 -20.83 -10.76 5.11
CA LEU A 138 -21.70 -11.90 4.76
C LEU A 138 -20.98 -13.28 4.82
N ASP A 139 -19.90 -13.39 5.56
CA ASP A 139 -19.08 -14.61 5.64
C ASP A 139 -18.41 -15.03 4.32
N GLY A 140 -18.13 -14.05 3.47
CA GLY A 140 -17.37 -14.20 2.23
C GLY A 140 -15.91 -13.75 2.41
N GLY A 141 -15.42 -12.90 1.48
CA GLY A 141 -14.03 -12.45 1.48
C GLY A 141 -13.05 -13.59 1.16
N VAL A 142 -11.91 -13.59 1.86
CA VAL A 142 -10.91 -14.66 1.75
C VAL A 142 -11.20 -15.72 2.81
N LEU A 143 -11.23 -16.98 2.43
CA LEU A 143 -11.55 -18.13 3.32
C LEU A 143 -12.96 -18.09 3.92
N GLY A 144 -13.90 -17.36 3.33
CA GLY A 144 -15.30 -17.31 3.81
C GLY A 144 -16.05 -18.61 3.62
N GLY A 145 -16.99 -18.92 4.54
CA GLY A 145 -17.81 -20.13 4.52
C GLY A 145 -19.01 -20.07 3.59
N ASP A 146 -19.57 -18.89 3.35
CA ASP A 146 -20.69 -18.71 2.41
C ASP A 146 -20.19 -18.62 0.97
N GLU A 147 -20.65 -19.57 0.14
CA GLU A 147 -20.20 -19.69 -1.25
C GLU A 147 -20.60 -18.47 -2.10
N THR A 148 -21.79 -17.91 -1.91
CA THR A 148 -22.29 -16.78 -2.68
C THR A 148 -21.53 -15.50 -2.32
N ALA A 149 -21.36 -15.25 -1.03
CA ALA A 149 -20.59 -14.12 -0.53
C ALA A 149 -19.10 -14.24 -0.92
N ALA A 150 -18.53 -15.45 -0.91
CA ALA A 150 -17.15 -15.67 -1.34
C ALA A 150 -16.96 -15.44 -2.86
N LYS A 151 -17.95 -15.82 -3.70
CA LYS A 151 -17.95 -15.47 -5.14
C LYS A 151 -17.97 -13.96 -5.33
N LEU A 152 -18.83 -13.25 -4.58
CA LEU A 152 -18.93 -11.79 -4.62
C LEU A 152 -17.61 -11.15 -4.19
N GLY A 153 -16.99 -11.63 -3.10
CA GLY A 153 -15.70 -11.19 -2.62
C GLY A 153 -14.59 -11.36 -3.66
N ASN A 154 -14.55 -12.50 -4.32
CA ASN A 154 -13.55 -12.80 -5.33
C ASN A 154 -13.67 -11.89 -6.57
N VAL A 155 -14.88 -11.68 -7.08
CA VAL A 155 -15.13 -10.78 -8.23
C VAL A 155 -14.81 -9.33 -7.86
N SER A 156 -15.24 -8.87 -6.68
CA SER A 156 -14.96 -7.51 -6.23
C SER A 156 -13.47 -7.26 -6.01
N LEU A 157 -12.74 -8.23 -5.45
CA LEU A 157 -11.29 -8.15 -5.32
C LEU A 157 -10.61 -8.07 -6.70
N GLY A 158 -11.05 -8.86 -7.67
CA GLY A 158 -10.57 -8.77 -9.05
C GLY A 158 -10.77 -7.37 -9.64
N ALA A 159 -11.93 -6.75 -9.43
CA ALA A 159 -12.22 -5.39 -9.88
C ALA A 159 -11.34 -4.33 -9.15
N VAL A 160 -11.07 -4.49 -7.86
CA VAL A 160 -10.10 -3.67 -7.10
C VAL A 160 -8.72 -3.73 -7.75
N LEU A 161 -8.23 -4.92 -8.07
CA LEU A 161 -6.89 -5.11 -8.67
C LEU A 161 -6.80 -4.50 -10.07
N VAL A 162 -7.84 -4.62 -10.88
CA VAL A 162 -7.93 -3.98 -12.21
C VAL A 162 -7.91 -2.45 -12.08
N ALA A 163 -8.66 -1.90 -11.13
CA ALA A 163 -8.71 -0.47 -10.89
C ALA A 163 -7.35 0.08 -10.46
N LEU A 164 -6.64 -0.59 -9.54
CA LEU A 164 -5.30 -0.21 -9.11
C LEU A 164 -4.28 -0.31 -10.24
N SER A 165 -4.39 -1.33 -11.10
CA SER A 165 -3.55 -1.46 -12.29
C SER A 165 -3.73 -0.28 -13.25
N LEU A 166 -4.97 0.18 -13.45
CA LEU A 166 -5.25 1.36 -14.27
C LEU A 166 -4.60 2.62 -13.71
N GLY A 167 -4.67 2.82 -12.38
CA GLY A 167 -3.96 3.92 -11.71
C GLY A 167 -2.44 3.83 -11.85
N ALA A 168 -1.87 2.63 -11.74
CA ALA A 168 -0.44 2.39 -11.94
C ALA A 168 0.01 2.74 -13.37
N VAL A 169 -0.80 2.42 -14.39
CA VAL A 169 -0.53 2.82 -15.79
C VAL A 169 -0.47 4.35 -15.90
N CYS A 170 -1.42 5.06 -15.28
CA CYS A 170 -1.43 6.53 -15.32
C CYS A 170 -0.16 7.13 -14.71
N VAL A 171 0.30 6.62 -13.56
CA VAL A 171 1.54 7.08 -12.90
C VAL A 171 2.76 6.74 -13.74
N ALA A 172 2.91 5.51 -14.21
CA ALA A 172 4.05 5.08 -15.03
C ALA A 172 4.17 5.92 -16.31
N THR A 173 3.05 6.12 -17.01
CA THR A 173 3.03 6.93 -18.24
C THR A 173 3.35 8.39 -17.95
N THR A 174 2.91 8.95 -16.82
CA THR A 174 3.26 10.32 -16.43
C THR A 174 4.76 10.48 -16.27
N VAL A 175 5.41 9.59 -15.54
CA VAL A 175 6.86 9.66 -15.35
C VAL A 175 7.62 9.41 -16.65
N MET A 176 7.14 8.55 -17.52
CA MET A 176 7.84 8.24 -18.78
C MET A 176 7.64 9.29 -19.86
N ALA A 177 6.43 9.83 -20.03
CA ALA A 177 6.05 10.65 -21.17
C ALA A 177 5.90 12.16 -20.87
N HIS A 178 5.60 12.55 -19.62
CA HIS A 178 5.31 13.95 -19.27
C HIS A 178 6.48 14.68 -18.60
N ARG A 179 7.69 14.15 -18.71
CA ARG A 179 8.89 14.86 -18.26
C ARG A 179 9.16 16.07 -19.16
N PRO A 180 9.59 17.22 -18.59
CA PRO A 180 9.97 18.37 -19.39
C PRO A 180 11.16 18.05 -20.30
N LEU A 181 11.22 18.73 -21.44
CA LEU A 181 12.32 18.58 -22.40
C LEU A 181 13.68 18.84 -21.71
N GLY A 182 14.59 17.88 -21.87
CA GLY A 182 15.93 17.92 -21.26
C GLY A 182 16.05 17.22 -19.90
N MET A 183 14.96 16.88 -19.22
CA MET A 183 15.02 16.10 -17.97
C MET A 183 15.31 14.63 -18.27
N ARG A 184 16.52 14.18 -17.95
CA ARG A 184 16.88 12.75 -18.03
C ARG A 184 16.22 11.97 -16.91
N LEU A 185 15.99 10.67 -17.13
CA LEU A 185 15.41 9.77 -16.12
C LEU A 185 16.25 9.72 -14.83
N ALA A 186 17.57 9.87 -14.96
CA ALA A 186 18.50 9.97 -13.82
C ALA A 186 18.31 11.22 -12.94
N TRP A 187 17.57 12.22 -13.39
CA TRP A 187 17.35 13.49 -12.64
C TRP A 187 15.96 13.58 -12.01
N VAL A 188 15.18 12.51 -12.15
CA VAL A 188 13.82 12.45 -11.58
C VAL A 188 13.89 12.39 -10.05
N PRO A 189 13.04 13.14 -9.31
CA PRO A 189 12.98 13.11 -7.86
C PRO A 189 12.73 11.72 -7.28
N GLY A 190 13.08 11.51 -5.99
CA GLY A 190 13.06 10.22 -5.34
C GLY A 190 11.69 9.55 -5.37
N LEU A 191 10.61 10.26 -5.02
CA LEU A 191 9.26 9.73 -5.07
C LEU A 191 8.83 9.40 -6.51
N SER A 192 9.12 10.27 -7.47
CA SER A 192 8.75 10.03 -8.88
C SER A 192 9.46 8.79 -9.43
N TRP A 193 10.74 8.59 -9.10
CA TRP A 193 11.48 7.38 -9.46
C TRP A 193 10.90 6.12 -8.80
N ALA A 194 10.72 6.15 -7.48
CA ALA A 194 10.16 5.03 -6.74
C ALA A 194 8.73 4.68 -7.20
N SER A 195 7.92 5.70 -7.54
CA SER A 195 6.57 5.51 -8.07
C SER A 195 6.57 4.86 -9.46
N LEU A 196 7.53 5.22 -10.34
CA LEU A 196 7.69 4.55 -11.64
C LEU A 196 8.03 3.07 -11.46
N VAL A 197 9.03 2.78 -10.63
CA VAL A 197 9.46 1.40 -10.35
C VAL A 197 8.33 0.60 -9.70
N SER A 198 7.64 1.19 -8.72
CA SER A 198 6.47 0.59 -8.08
C SER A 198 5.36 0.31 -9.09
N ALA A 199 5.00 1.28 -9.93
CA ALA A 199 3.95 1.11 -10.93
C ALA A 199 4.27 -0.02 -11.92
N ALA A 200 5.52 -0.12 -12.38
CA ALA A 200 5.96 -1.18 -13.27
C ALA A 200 5.81 -2.57 -12.63
N LEU A 201 6.25 -2.72 -11.37
CA LEU A 201 6.12 -3.99 -10.66
C LEU A 201 4.69 -4.30 -10.25
N LEU A 202 3.91 -3.29 -9.87
CA LEU A 202 2.48 -3.46 -9.59
C LEU A 202 1.73 -4.00 -10.81
N LEU A 203 2.02 -3.54 -12.01
CA LEU A 203 1.36 -4.05 -13.22
C LEU A 203 1.59 -5.55 -13.43
N VAL A 204 2.77 -6.05 -13.10
CA VAL A 204 3.07 -7.48 -13.20
C VAL A 204 2.45 -8.25 -12.03
N THR A 205 2.62 -7.79 -10.80
CA THR A 205 2.12 -8.46 -9.59
C THR A 205 0.60 -8.47 -9.53
N LEU A 206 -0.05 -7.34 -9.80
CA LEU A 206 -1.51 -7.26 -9.84
C LEU A 206 -2.08 -8.07 -11.00
N GLY A 207 -1.41 -8.11 -12.16
CA GLY A 207 -1.80 -8.96 -13.29
C GLY A 207 -1.85 -10.44 -12.92
N SER A 208 -0.85 -10.94 -12.18
CA SER A 208 -0.86 -12.30 -11.67
C SER A 208 -1.97 -12.50 -10.62
N ALA A 209 -2.19 -11.54 -9.72
CA ALA A 209 -3.26 -11.61 -8.74
C ALA A 209 -4.66 -11.64 -9.41
N ILE A 210 -4.86 -10.85 -10.47
CA ILE A 210 -6.08 -10.87 -11.29
C ILE A 210 -6.28 -12.28 -11.90
N ALA A 211 -5.23 -12.87 -12.46
CA ALA A 211 -5.33 -14.22 -13.00
C ALA A 211 -5.77 -15.24 -11.94
N HIS A 212 -5.26 -15.14 -10.70
CA HIS A 212 -5.69 -15.99 -9.60
C HIS A 212 -7.16 -15.76 -9.19
N THR A 213 -7.64 -14.51 -9.20
CA THR A 213 -9.08 -14.25 -8.92
C THR A 213 -9.98 -14.84 -10.02
N VAL A 214 -9.56 -14.78 -11.29
CA VAL A 214 -10.29 -15.40 -12.40
C VAL A 214 -10.29 -16.92 -12.27
N LEU A 215 -9.14 -17.55 -11.99
CA LEU A 215 -9.03 -18.99 -11.78
C LEU A 215 -9.85 -19.45 -10.57
N GLY A 216 -9.85 -18.69 -9.47
CA GLY A 216 -10.66 -18.96 -8.30
C GLY A 216 -12.16 -18.89 -8.63
N GLN A 217 -12.60 -17.97 -9.46
CA GLN A 217 -13.99 -17.86 -9.87
C GLN A 217 -14.40 -19.02 -10.79
N VAL A 218 -13.58 -19.37 -11.77
CA VAL A 218 -13.82 -20.51 -12.67
C VAL A 218 -13.81 -21.84 -11.88
N GLY A 219 -12.91 -22.01 -10.92
CA GLY A 219 -12.84 -23.20 -10.07
C GLY A 219 -14.06 -23.39 -9.17
N ARG A 220 -14.70 -22.30 -8.72
CA ARG A 220 -15.98 -22.37 -7.97
C ARG A 220 -17.18 -22.72 -8.85
N MET A 221 -17.08 -22.51 -10.16
CA MET A 221 -18.10 -22.86 -11.16
C MET A 221 -17.84 -24.21 -11.82
N GLY A 222 -16.68 -24.84 -11.58
CA GLY A 222 -16.18 -26.04 -12.23
C GLY A 222 -15.34 -26.94 -11.33
N PRO A 223 -14.24 -27.56 -11.83
CA PRO A 223 -13.44 -28.49 -11.05
C PRO A 223 -12.83 -27.86 -9.79
N ALA A 224 -13.05 -28.45 -8.63
CA ALA A 224 -12.59 -27.95 -7.31
C ALA A 224 -11.06 -27.72 -7.22
N ALA A 225 -10.27 -28.43 -8.04
CA ALA A 225 -8.81 -28.25 -8.11
C ALA A 225 -8.36 -26.84 -8.51
N LEU A 226 -9.20 -26.07 -9.23
CA LEU A 226 -8.88 -24.69 -9.60
C LEU A 226 -9.17 -23.69 -8.45
N ALA A 227 -10.08 -24.05 -7.53
CA ALA A 227 -10.41 -23.18 -6.39
C ALA A 227 -9.29 -23.18 -5.32
N THR A 228 -8.59 -24.29 -5.13
CA THR A 228 -7.44 -24.37 -4.19
C THR A 228 -6.28 -23.53 -4.65
N ASN A 229 -6.03 -23.43 -5.95
CA ASN A 229 -4.95 -22.59 -6.52
C ASN A 229 -5.15 -21.10 -6.26
N PHE A 230 -6.38 -20.64 -6.05
CA PHE A 230 -6.66 -19.23 -5.74
C PHE A 230 -6.14 -18.84 -4.33
N THR A 231 -6.49 -19.63 -3.31
CA THR A 231 -6.05 -19.35 -1.94
C THR A 231 -4.54 -19.49 -1.77
N ASP A 232 -3.94 -20.48 -2.44
CA ASP A 232 -2.49 -20.68 -2.46
C ASP A 232 -1.77 -19.53 -3.17
N GLY A 233 -2.31 -19.05 -4.29
CA GLY A 233 -1.76 -17.93 -5.04
C GLY A 233 -1.81 -16.61 -4.27
N LEU A 234 -2.94 -16.28 -3.62
CA LEU A 234 -3.03 -15.11 -2.74
C LEU A 234 -2.12 -15.25 -1.52
N GLY A 235 -2.10 -16.41 -0.88
CA GLY A 235 -1.22 -16.67 0.25
C GLY A 235 0.26 -16.53 -0.15
N TRP A 236 0.64 -16.96 -1.35
CA TRP A 236 2.00 -16.81 -1.86
C TRP A 236 2.35 -15.34 -2.13
N LEU A 237 1.43 -14.54 -2.67
CA LEU A 237 1.59 -13.10 -2.89
C LEU A 237 1.95 -12.35 -1.61
N LEU A 238 1.47 -12.83 -0.46
CA LEU A 238 1.68 -12.21 0.86
C LEU A 238 2.87 -12.81 1.62
N ARG A 239 3.61 -13.75 1.02
CA ARG A 239 4.74 -14.41 1.68
C ARG A 239 6.08 -13.80 1.28
N GLY A 240 7.01 -13.85 2.22
CA GLY A 240 8.41 -13.52 2.01
C GLY A 240 8.66 -12.14 1.40
N PRO A 241 9.74 -11.97 0.67
CA PRO A 241 10.10 -10.66 0.11
C PRO A 241 9.07 -10.07 -0.87
N ALA A 242 8.17 -10.89 -1.44
CA ALA A 242 7.18 -10.42 -2.42
C ALA A 242 6.30 -9.26 -1.91
N VAL A 243 5.95 -9.25 -0.62
CA VAL A 243 5.14 -8.19 -0.01
C VAL A 243 5.80 -6.80 -0.04
N PHE A 244 7.13 -6.76 -0.13
CA PHE A 244 7.87 -5.49 -0.20
C PHE A 244 7.60 -4.66 -1.46
N VAL A 245 7.09 -5.28 -2.54
CA VAL A 245 6.71 -4.56 -3.77
C VAL A 245 5.71 -3.45 -3.47
N PHE A 246 4.81 -3.67 -2.50
CA PHE A 246 3.76 -2.71 -2.16
C PHE A 246 4.28 -1.48 -1.41
N ALA A 247 5.49 -1.53 -0.85
CA ALA A 247 6.08 -0.43 -0.08
C ALA A 247 7.19 0.34 -0.83
N ILE A 248 7.44 0.06 -2.10
CA ILE A 248 8.51 0.75 -2.87
C ILE A 248 8.39 2.29 -2.82
N PRO A 249 7.18 2.92 -2.92
CA PRO A 249 7.08 4.37 -2.85
C PRO A 249 7.56 4.96 -1.52
N VAL A 250 7.54 4.19 -0.42
CA VAL A 250 8.03 4.62 0.90
C VAL A 250 9.50 5.06 0.84
N LEU A 251 10.33 4.35 0.06
CA LEU A 251 11.75 4.69 -0.11
C LEU A 251 11.90 6.07 -0.77
N GLY A 252 11.10 6.33 -1.81
CA GLY A 252 11.10 7.61 -2.50
C GLY A 252 10.60 8.76 -1.61
N ILE A 253 9.56 8.53 -0.82
CA ILE A 253 9.06 9.49 0.17
C ILE A 253 10.16 9.81 1.18
N ALA A 254 10.84 8.81 1.72
CA ALA A 254 11.91 9.01 2.69
C ALA A 254 13.08 9.83 2.09
N ILE A 255 13.47 9.57 0.84
CA ILE A 255 14.49 10.33 0.13
C ILE A 255 14.11 11.82 0.05
N ASP A 256 12.90 12.14 -0.41
CA ASP A 256 12.47 13.51 -0.64
C ASP A 256 12.27 14.29 0.68
N VAL A 257 11.69 13.63 1.70
CA VAL A 257 11.51 14.21 3.05
C VAL A 257 12.87 14.54 3.69
N VAL A 258 13.83 13.61 3.60
CA VAL A 258 15.16 13.80 4.19
C VAL A 258 15.94 14.92 3.49
N VAL A 259 15.88 15.03 2.16
CA VAL A 259 16.51 16.13 1.41
C VAL A 259 15.97 17.48 1.89
N THR A 260 14.66 17.59 2.05
CA THR A 260 14.04 18.84 2.49
C THR A 260 14.38 19.15 3.95
N ALA A 261 14.32 18.13 4.83
CA ALA A 261 14.57 18.30 6.26
C ALA A 261 16.06 18.62 6.57
N SER A 262 17.01 18.03 5.85
CA SER A 262 18.44 18.27 6.01
C SER A 262 18.90 19.57 5.35
N GLY A 263 18.09 20.16 4.45
CA GLY A 263 18.45 21.31 3.63
C GLY A 263 19.59 21.02 2.63
N ARG A 264 19.87 19.76 2.37
CA ARG A 264 21.01 19.34 1.55
C ARG A 264 20.61 18.23 0.58
N ARG A 265 21.07 18.31 -0.65
CA ARG A 265 20.92 17.23 -1.63
C ARG A 265 21.88 16.08 -1.28
N PHE A 266 21.47 14.86 -1.53
CA PHE A 266 22.36 13.70 -1.44
C PHE A 266 23.53 13.87 -2.43
N ALA A 267 24.71 13.44 -1.99
CA ALA A 267 25.93 13.55 -2.81
C ALA A 267 25.85 12.69 -4.09
N HIS A 268 25.17 11.55 -4.02
CA HIS A 268 25.08 10.57 -5.10
C HIS A 268 23.63 10.14 -5.33
N THR A 269 22.89 10.91 -6.10
CA THR A 269 21.48 10.60 -6.46
C THR A 269 21.37 9.31 -7.27
N ASP A 270 22.38 9.01 -8.10
CA ASP A 270 22.40 7.76 -8.89
C ASP A 270 22.45 6.51 -8.01
N VAL A 271 23.17 6.58 -6.88
CA VAL A 271 23.23 5.48 -5.90
C VAL A 271 21.87 5.28 -5.23
N LEU A 272 21.13 6.36 -4.95
CA LEU A 272 19.78 6.22 -4.39
C LEU A 272 18.80 5.57 -5.38
N GLN A 273 18.90 5.92 -6.66
CA GLN A 273 18.11 5.28 -7.71
C GLN A 273 18.46 3.80 -7.84
N LEU A 274 19.75 3.46 -7.75
CA LEU A 274 20.21 2.06 -7.73
C LEU A 274 19.68 1.31 -6.51
N ILE A 275 19.69 1.92 -5.32
CA ILE A 275 19.15 1.35 -4.08
C ILE A 275 17.68 1.00 -4.24
N VAL A 276 16.85 1.92 -4.76
CA VAL A 276 15.43 1.68 -5.03
C VAL A 276 15.25 0.58 -6.08
N GLY A 277 16.06 0.58 -7.14
CA GLY A 277 16.02 -0.46 -8.17
C GLY A 277 16.41 -1.84 -7.64
N LEU A 278 17.47 -1.92 -6.83
CA LEU A 278 17.91 -3.16 -6.19
C LEU A 278 16.86 -3.71 -5.22
N TYR A 279 16.26 -2.83 -4.40
CA TYR A 279 15.15 -3.20 -3.55
C TYR A 279 13.99 -3.82 -4.35
N ALA A 280 13.62 -3.19 -5.46
CA ALA A 280 12.55 -3.65 -6.33
C ALA A 280 12.85 -5.01 -6.97
N ILE A 281 14.08 -5.22 -7.47
CA ILE A 281 14.49 -6.49 -8.06
C ILE A 281 14.46 -7.61 -7.01
N LEU A 282 14.94 -7.36 -5.80
CA LEU A 282 14.97 -8.35 -4.74
C LEU A 282 13.56 -8.68 -4.22
N ALA A 283 12.68 -7.70 -4.12
CA ALA A 283 11.26 -7.90 -3.78
C ALA A 283 10.53 -8.72 -4.87
N PHE A 284 10.72 -8.35 -6.15
CA PHE A 284 10.10 -9.02 -7.28
C PHE A 284 10.69 -10.42 -7.54
N GLY A 285 11.98 -10.62 -7.29
CA GLY A 285 12.65 -11.89 -7.53
C GLY A 285 12.03 -13.05 -6.75
N ALA A 286 11.65 -12.82 -5.49
CA ALA A 286 10.90 -13.82 -4.72
C ALA A 286 9.51 -14.07 -5.29
N TRP A 287 8.87 -13.05 -5.85
CA TRP A 287 7.55 -13.15 -6.46
C TRP A 287 7.54 -13.99 -7.74
N ALA A 288 8.63 -13.99 -8.48
CA ALA A 288 8.77 -14.76 -9.70
C ALA A 288 8.91 -16.28 -9.46
N GLN A 289 9.08 -16.74 -8.22
CA GLN A 289 9.18 -18.16 -7.92
C GLN A 289 7.79 -18.79 -7.81
N LEU A 290 7.59 -19.91 -8.52
CA LEU A 290 6.34 -20.66 -8.42
C LEU A 290 6.25 -21.40 -7.08
N PRO A 291 5.08 -21.42 -6.40
CA PRO A 291 4.92 -22.10 -5.12
C PRO A 291 5.28 -23.60 -5.17
N SER A 292 4.97 -24.26 -6.29
CA SER A 292 5.25 -25.70 -6.52
C SER A 292 6.70 -26.01 -6.81
N ALA A 293 7.51 -25.01 -7.19
CA ALA A 293 8.92 -25.16 -7.56
C ALA A 293 9.81 -24.20 -6.78
N LEU A 294 9.45 -23.87 -5.55
CA LEU A 294 10.16 -22.94 -4.69
C LEU A 294 11.60 -23.42 -4.47
N ASN A 295 12.57 -22.68 -4.99
CA ASN A 295 13.97 -22.90 -4.73
C ASN A 295 14.36 -22.22 -3.41
N THR A 296 14.57 -23.01 -2.35
CA THR A 296 14.90 -22.51 -1.03
C THR A 296 16.15 -21.62 -1.01
N ALA A 297 17.17 -21.94 -1.81
CA ALA A 297 18.40 -21.13 -1.89
C ALA A 297 18.13 -19.75 -2.49
N LEU A 298 17.35 -19.66 -3.58
CA LEU A 298 16.94 -18.39 -4.17
C LEU A 298 16.03 -17.59 -3.24
N TRP A 299 15.07 -18.26 -2.59
CA TRP A 299 14.23 -17.61 -1.60
C TRP A 299 15.04 -16.98 -0.48
N THR A 300 16.00 -17.73 0.08
CA THR A 300 16.92 -17.26 1.11
C THR A 300 17.76 -16.08 0.62
N LEU A 301 18.30 -16.16 -0.60
CA LEU A 301 19.05 -15.07 -1.22
C LEU A 301 18.23 -13.78 -1.31
N PHE A 302 16.97 -13.83 -1.75
CA PHE A 302 16.12 -12.67 -1.83
C PHE A 302 15.71 -12.14 -0.45
N ALA A 303 15.40 -13.02 0.51
CA ALA A 303 15.03 -12.65 1.86
C ALA A 303 16.15 -11.92 2.60
N PHE A 304 17.40 -12.39 2.49
CA PHE A 304 18.57 -11.69 3.06
C PHE A 304 18.99 -10.50 2.21
N GLY A 305 18.93 -10.63 0.89
CA GLY A 305 19.36 -9.61 -0.06
C GLY A 305 18.59 -8.29 0.10
N ILE A 306 17.29 -8.32 0.40
CA ILE A 306 16.45 -7.13 0.58
C ILE A 306 16.95 -6.19 1.68
N THR A 307 17.73 -6.71 2.62
CA THR A 307 18.35 -5.94 3.70
C THR A 307 19.37 -4.93 3.18
N VAL A 308 20.11 -5.30 2.12
CA VAL A 308 21.18 -4.47 1.57
C VAL A 308 20.69 -3.09 1.12
N PRO A 309 19.67 -2.97 0.27
CA PRO A 309 19.14 -1.66 -0.11
C PRO A 309 18.51 -0.89 1.06
N ILE A 310 17.87 -1.58 2.02
CA ILE A 310 17.31 -0.92 3.21
C ILE A 310 18.43 -0.29 4.05
N LEU A 311 19.49 -1.03 4.34
CA LEU A 311 20.67 -0.51 5.07
C LEU A 311 21.37 0.58 4.27
N GLY A 312 21.50 0.42 2.95
CA GLY A 312 22.05 1.43 2.06
C GLY A 312 21.30 2.76 2.15
N LEU A 313 19.96 2.70 2.15
CA LEU A 313 19.12 3.89 2.31
C LEU A 313 19.26 4.50 3.71
N LEU A 314 19.22 3.68 4.76
CA LEU A 314 19.42 4.17 6.15
C LEU A 314 20.79 4.82 6.33
N GLY A 315 21.84 4.25 5.73
CA GLY A 315 23.18 4.83 5.72
C GLY A 315 23.23 6.19 5.00
N ALA A 316 22.59 6.30 3.83
CA ALA A 316 22.49 7.55 3.09
C ALA A 316 21.69 8.63 3.86
N ILE A 317 20.58 8.23 4.50
CA ILE A 317 19.79 9.10 5.37
C ILE A 317 20.67 9.61 6.54
N GLY A 318 21.35 8.70 7.23
CA GLY A 318 22.22 9.04 8.35
C GLY A 318 23.35 10.01 7.96
N ASP A 319 23.99 9.79 6.83
CA ASP A 319 25.03 10.69 6.31
C ASP A 319 24.47 12.07 5.94
N SER A 320 23.32 12.12 5.27
CA SER A 320 22.64 13.38 4.91
C SER A 320 22.27 14.20 6.16
N LEU A 321 21.72 13.56 7.18
CA LEU A 321 21.35 14.20 8.45
C LEU A 321 22.57 14.68 9.22
N ARG A 322 23.67 13.90 9.26
CA ARG A 322 24.89 14.24 9.93
C ARG A 322 25.59 15.44 9.30
N GLN A 323 25.58 15.55 7.97
CA GLN A 323 26.24 16.63 7.24
C GLN A 323 25.36 17.86 7.05
N GLY A 324 24.04 17.73 7.20
CA GLY A 324 23.06 18.80 7.06
C GLY A 324 22.80 19.52 8.38
N LYS A 325 21.80 20.40 8.35
CA LYS A 325 21.21 21.04 9.54
C LYS A 325 19.76 20.59 9.66
N PRO A 326 19.51 19.35 10.15
CA PRO A 326 18.18 18.76 10.07
C PRO A 326 17.18 19.53 10.94
N VAL A 327 16.06 19.88 10.31
CA VAL A 327 14.87 20.38 11.01
C VAL A 327 13.99 19.20 11.32
N VAL A 328 13.84 18.90 12.63
CA VAL A 328 13.02 17.79 13.09
C VAL A 328 11.56 18.12 12.88
N SER A 329 10.89 17.37 12.02
CA SER A 329 9.47 17.50 11.73
C SER A 329 8.77 16.14 11.91
N PRO A 330 7.43 16.12 12.12
CA PRO A 330 6.67 14.87 12.14
C PRO A 330 6.91 14.00 10.90
N ALA A 331 6.93 14.60 9.71
CA ALA A 331 7.19 13.91 8.45
C ALA A 331 8.57 13.23 8.42
N LEU A 332 9.62 13.89 8.97
CA LEU A 332 10.96 13.30 9.05
C LEU A 332 10.98 12.08 9.94
N ILE A 333 10.37 12.17 11.13
CA ILE A 333 10.34 11.05 12.09
C ILE A 333 9.60 9.85 11.47
N LEU A 334 8.40 10.09 10.92
CA LEU A 334 7.60 9.03 10.31
C LEU A 334 8.31 8.40 9.10
N SER A 335 9.00 9.18 8.27
CA SER A 335 9.74 8.64 7.13
C SER A 335 10.93 7.78 7.52
N ILE A 336 11.67 8.14 8.57
CA ILE A 336 12.79 7.32 9.08
C ILE A 336 12.24 6.03 9.70
N VAL A 337 11.22 6.14 10.55
CA VAL A 337 10.62 4.96 11.20
C VAL A 337 9.98 4.03 10.18
N SER A 338 9.40 4.56 9.09
CA SER A 338 8.85 3.71 8.01
C SER A 338 9.94 2.82 7.38
N VAL A 339 11.15 3.36 7.16
CA VAL A 339 12.28 2.56 6.65
C VAL A 339 12.79 1.55 7.70
N LEU A 340 12.76 1.92 9.00
CA LEU A 340 13.10 0.99 10.08
C LEU A 340 12.08 -0.16 10.20
N LEU A 341 10.80 0.09 9.98
CA LEU A 341 9.80 -0.99 9.93
C LEU A 341 10.02 -1.92 8.73
N LEU A 342 10.48 -1.43 7.58
CA LEU A 342 10.92 -2.30 6.48
C LEU A 342 12.10 -3.19 6.88
N MET A 343 12.99 -2.71 7.73
CA MET A 343 14.05 -3.55 8.31
C MET A 343 13.48 -4.64 9.21
N GLY A 344 12.46 -4.33 10.04
CA GLY A 344 11.71 -5.32 10.81
C GLY A 344 11.08 -6.41 9.93
N ALA A 345 10.49 -6.00 8.80
CA ALA A 345 9.96 -6.94 7.81
C ALA A 345 11.05 -7.82 7.19
N ALA A 346 12.25 -7.27 6.92
CA ALA A 346 13.39 -8.04 6.40
C ALA A 346 13.85 -9.10 7.41
N VAL A 347 13.96 -8.74 8.69
CA VAL A 347 14.30 -9.68 9.78
C VAL A 347 13.29 -10.82 9.86
N THR A 348 11.99 -10.51 9.72
CA THR A 348 10.94 -11.54 9.67
C THR A 348 11.15 -12.49 8.47
N GLY A 349 11.52 -11.95 7.30
CA GLY A 349 11.88 -12.73 6.12
C GLY A 349 13.07 -13.65 6.32
N TRP A 350 14.08 -13.23 7.11
CA TRP A 350 15.23 -14.09 7.48
C TRP A 350 14.77 -15.30 8.30
N VAL A 351 13.99 -15.06 9.34
CA VAL A 351 13.45 -16.13 10.19
C VAL A 351 12.66 -17.12 9.34
N GLN A 352 11.82 -16.62 8.42
CA GLN A 352 11.03 -17.46 7.52
C GLN A 352 11.92 -18.30 6.59
N SER A 353 12.94 -17.70 5.98
CA SER A 353 13.84 -18.40 5.05
C SER A 353 14.69 -19.47 5.75
N LEU A 354 15.17 -19.18 6.95
CA LEU A 354 15.92 -20.13 7.76
C LEU A 354 15.04 -21.30 8.22
N SER A 355 13.77 -21.06 8.52
CA SER A 355 12.79 -22.12 8.84
C SER A 355 12.56 -23.05 7.65
N LEU A 356 12.49 -22.51 6.42
CA LEU A 356 12.32 -23.29 5.21
C LEU A 356 13.58 -24.09 4.84
N ALA A 357 14.77 -23.51 5.05
CA ALA A 357 16.05 -24.15 4.70
C ALA A 357 16.40 -25.33 5.61
N GLY A 358 15.98 -25.32 6.87
CA GLY A 358 16.38 -26.30 7.88
C GLY A 358 15.56 -27.57 7.96
N GLN A 359 14.59 -27.81 7.07
CA GLN A 359 13.62 -28.93 7.13
C GLN A 359 12.90 -29.09 8.49
N GLY A 360 13.03 -28.11 9.36
CA GLY A 360 12.40 -28.01 10.65
C GLY A 360 12.19 -26.55 10.95
N THR A 361 11.15 -26.23 11.68
CA THR A 361 10.89 -24.85 12.11
C THR A 361 12.03 -24.40 13.00
N LEU A 362 12.86 -23.47 12.53
CA LEU A 362 13.79 -22.74 13.43
C LEU A 362 12.89 -22.11 14.50
N PHE A 363 13.06 -22.50 15.75
CA PHE A 363 12.20 -22.09 16.86
C PHE A 363 10.73 -22.57 16.76
N GLY A 364 10.38 -23.54 15.90
CA GLY A 364 8.98 -23.97 15.72
C GLY A 364 8.05 -22.96 15.06
N ALA A 365 8.60 -21.90 14.45
CA ALA A 365 7.83 -20.78 13.93
C ALA A 365 6.78 -21.18 12.89
N SER A 366 5.53 -20.73 13.07
CA SER A 366 4.46 -20.93 12.10
C SER A 366 4.70 -20.07 10.85
N PRO A 367 4.76 -20.65 9.62
CA PRO A 367 4.92 -19.87 8.40
C PRO A 367 3.81 -18.83 8.18
N ALA A 368 2.60 -19.14 8.60
CA ALA A 368 1.45 -18.22 8.45
C ALA A 368 1.58 -17.00 9.37
N THR A 369 2.00 -17.20 10.61
CA THR A 369 2.20 -16.11 11.57
C THR A 369 3.38 -15.23 11.17
N LEU A 370 4.46 -15.82 10.64
CA LEU A 370 5.60 -15.07 10.07
C LEU A 370 5.17 -14.21 8.88
N ALA A 371 4.36 -14.74 7.97
CA ALA A 371 3.83 -13.97 6.85
C ALA A 371 2.93 -12.82 7.33
N SER A 372 2.12 -13.04 8.37
CA SER A 372 1.30 -11.98 8.98
C SER A 372 2.17 -10.91 9.64
N ALA A 373 3.24 -11.29 10.35
CA ALA A 373 4.19 -10.36 10.94
C ALA A 373 4.90 -9.51 9.87
N GLN A 374 5.34 -10.12 8.78
CA GLN A 374 5.95 -9.41 7.67
C GLN A 374 4.99 -8.43 7.02
N THR A 375 3.75 -8.86 6.78
CA THR A 375 2.68 -7.99 6.25
C THR A 375 2.41 -6.82 7.20
N ALA A 376 2.37 -7.05 8.52
CA ALA A 376 2.17 -6.00 9.51
C ALA A 376 3.28 -4.94 9.50
N PHE A 377 4.54 -5.35 9.42
CA PHE A 377 5.67 -4.43 9.32
C PHE A 377 5.63 -3.61 8.03
N VAL A 378 5.37 -4.26 6.88
CA VAL A 378 5.28 -3.55 5.59
C VAL A 378 4.08 -2.61 5.58
N ALA A 379 2.95 -3.03 6.15
CA ALA A 379 1.75 -2.21 6.29
C ALA A 379 2.01 -0.99 7.17
N GLY A 380 2.63 -1.21 8.33
CA GLY A 380 3.05 -0.13 9.21
C GLY A 380 3.99 0.85 8.49
N ALA A 381 5.00 0.34 7.79
CA ALA A 381 5.91 1.18 7.00
C ALA A 381 5.18 2.02 5.94
N ALA A 382 4.23 1.42 5.23
CA ALA A 382 3.46 2.11 4.20
C ALA A 382 2.51 3.17 4.76
N LEU A 383 1.86 2.89 5.89
CA LEU A 383 1.00 3.86 6.59
C LEU A 383 1.81 5.04 7.13
N LEU A 384 2.94 4.76 7.80
CA LEU A 384 3.84 5.80 8.26
C LEU A 384 4.40 6.62 7.09
N GLY A 385 4.81 5.97 6.01
CA GLY A 385 5.28 6.62 4.79
C GLY A 385 4.20 7.49 4.14
N GLY A 386 2.97 7.00 4.05
CA GLY A 386 1.81 7.74 3.54
C GLY A 386 1.46 8.96 4.41
N ALA A 387 1.51 8.80 5.74
CA ALA A 387 1.35 9.90 6.69
C ALA A 387 2.49 10.92 6.58
N ALA A 388 3.74 10.47 6.47
CA ALA A 388 4.89 11.33 6.23
C ALA A 388 4.72 12.14 4.94
N ALA A 389 4.27 11.52 3.86
CA ALA A 389 3.96 12.18 2.60
C ALA A 389 2.84 13.22 2.74
N SER A 390 1.74 12.85 3.40
CA SER A 390 0.60 13.74 3.64
C SER A 390 0.98 14.98 4.45
N LEU A 391 1.85 14.83 5.45
CA LEU A 391 2.36 15.93 6.25
C LEU A 391 3.41 16.76 5.50
N HIS A 392 4.30 16.10 4.74
CA HIS A 392 5.37 16.78 3.99
C HIS A 392 4.81 17.68 2.88
N TRP A 393 3.87 17.15 2.09
CA TRP A 393 3.20 17.88 1.02
C TRP A 393 1.88 18.53 1.47
N SER A 394 1.64 18.67 2.78
CA SER A 394 0.42 19.26 3.33
C SER A 394 0.06 20.63 2.74
N PRO A 395 1.00 21.57 2.53
CA PRO A 395 0.66 22.85 1.91
C PRO A 395 0.10 22.72 0.49
N LEU A 396 0.56 21.72 -0.27
CA LEU A 396 0.11 21.44 -1.63
C LEU A 396 -1.20 20.64 -1.64
N LEU A 397 -1.31 19.65 -0.74
CA LEU A 397 -2.45 18.76 -0.70
C LEU A 397 -3.64 19.35 0.06
N TRP A 398 -3.43 19.96 1.20
CA TRP A 398 -4.50 20.35 2.13
C TRP A 398 -4.57 21.85 2.38
N GLY A 399 -3.61 22.64 1.85
CA GLY A 399 -3.54 24.09 2.03
C GLY A 399 -3.12 24.54 3.44
N GLY A 400 -2.76 23.63 4.32
CA GLY A 400 -2.36 23.88 5.72
C GLY A 400 -0.91 23.46 6.02
N PRO A 401 -0.32 23.98 7.11
CA PRO A 401 1.03 23.59 7.50
C PRO A 401 1.08 22.16 8.00
N GLY A 402 2.02 21.34 7.50
CA GLY A 402 2.21 19.94 7.93
C GLY A 402 2.78 19.76 9.34
N ASN A 403 3.08 20.84 10.06
CA ASN A 403 3.58 20.83 11.43
C ASN A 403 2.51 21.27 12.45
N SER A 404 1.26 20.92 12.21
CA SER A 404 0.14 21.14 13.14
C SER A 404 0.28 20.32 14.42
N VAL A 405 -0.48 20.68 15.46
CA VAL A 405 -0.53 19.90 16.72
C VAL A 405 -1.02 18.48 16.44
N GLU A 406 -2.01 18.33 15.57
CA GLU A 406 -2.57 17.06 15.13
C GLU A 406 -1.48 16.18 14.48
N GLY A 407 -0.68 16.74 13.56
CA GLY A 407 0.44 16.04 12.96
C GLY A 407 1.52 15.59 13.95
N ARG A 408 1.66 16.26 15.09
CA ARG A 408 2.59 15.81 16.16
C ARG A 408 1.99 14.68 17.00
N LEU A 409 0.68 14.66 17.20
CA LEU A 409 0.01 13.60 17.97
C LEU A 409 -0.07 12.30 17.19
N THR A 410 -0.16 12.34 15.86
CA THR A 410 -0.19 11.12 15.02
C THR A 410 1.14 10.36 15.05
N VAL A 411 2.29 11.04 15.28
CA VAL A 411 3.62 10.38 15.31
C VAL A 411 3.70 9.25 16.35
N PRO A 412 3.45 9.48 17.65
CA PRO A 412 3.58 8.41 18.64
C PRO A 412 2.57 7.28 18.41
N LEU A 413 1.34 7.59 17.96
CA LEU A 413 0.31 6.57 17.70
C LEU A 413 0.76 5.61 16.59
N LEU A 414 1.15 6.16 15.44
CA LEU A 414 1.57 5.35 14.29
C LEU A 414 2.88 4.58 14.56
N VAL A 415 3.86 5.22 15.23
CA VAL A 415 5.14 4.58 15.56
C VAL A 415 4.93 3.43 16.53
N LEU A 416 4.20 3.65 17.60
CA LEU A 416 3.90 2.61 18.60
C LEU A 416 3.01 1.51 18.00
N GLY A 417 1.98 1.87 17.25
CA GLY A 417 1.08 0.91 16.62
C GLY A 417 1.81 -0.01 15.63
N GLY A 418 2.58 0.56 14.71
CA GLY A 418 3.35 -0.20 13.71
C GLY A 418 4.44 -1.08 14.31
N GLY A 419 5.17 -0.54 15.29
CA GLY A 419 6.19 -1.28 16.01
C GLY A 419 5.58 -2.42 16.84
N LEU A 420 4.53 -2.13 17.61
CA LEU A 420 3.89 -3.11 18.47
C LEU A 420 3.25 -4.26 17.67
N LEU A 421 2.47 -3.94 16.63
CA LEU A 421 1.80 -4.97 15.83
C LEU A 421 2.81 -5.92 15.17
N GLY A 422 3.82 -5.37 14.48
CA GLY A 422 4.82 -6.17 13.79
C GLY A 422 5.68 -7.01 14.74
N THR A 423 6.19 -6.41 15.84
CA THR A 423 7.04 -7.12 16.80
C THR A 423 6.27 -8.19 17.57
N THR A 424 5.02 -7.92 17.95
CA THR A 424 4.17 -8.91 18.64
C THR A 424 3.97 -10.15 17.78
N LEU A 425 3.58 -9.98 16.52
CA LEU A 425 3.39 -11.11 15.60
C LEU A 425 4.68 -11.85 15.30
N LEU A 426 5.83 -11.15 15.20
CA LEU A 426 7.13 -11.78 15.04
C LEU A 426 7.50 -12.62 16.28
N VAL A 427 7.36 -12.07 17.47
CA VAL A 427 7.66 -12.79 18.72
C VAL A 427 6.72 -13.98 18.88
N GLN A 428 5.42 -13.81 18.65
CA GLN A 428 4.43 -14.88 18.68
C GLN A 428 4.79 -16.02 17.71
N SER A 429 5.37 -15.70 16.56
CA SER A 429 5.74 -16.72 15.57
C SER A 429 6.95 -17.57 15.99
N VAL A 430 7.84 -16.99 16.82
CA VAL A 430 9.10 -17.63 17.26
C VAL A 430 8.91 -18.35 18.58
N VAL A 431 8.13 -17.78 19.51
CA VAL A 431 7.86 -18.38 20.81
C VAL A 431 6.69 -19.34 20.69
N GLN A 432 6.96 -20.64 20.69
CA GLN A 432 5.91 -21.66 20.78
C GLN A 432 5.30 -21.62 22.18
N LEU A 433 4.04 -21.24 22.24
CA LEU A 433 3.27 -21.22 23.47
C LEU A 433 2.42 -22.50 23.53
N ASP A 434 3.09 -23.64 23.72
CA ASP A 434 2.40 -24.92 23.86
C ASP A 434 1.58 -24.92 25.16
N GLY A 435 0.28 -24.72 25.03
CA GLY A 435 -0.68 -24.95 26.12
C GLY A 435 -0.90 -23.83 27.13
N GLU A 436 -0.22 -22.68 27.03
CA GLU A 436 -0.45 -21.55 27.94
C GLU A 436 -1.50 -20.57 27.40
N THR A 437 -2.75 -20.76 27.82
CA THR A 437 -3.89 -19.89 27.46
C THR A 437 -3.62 -18.40 27.79
N THR A 438 -2.98 -18.11 28.92
CA THR A 438 -2.66 -16.75 29.37
C THR A 438 -1.69 -16.02 28.43
N ALA A 439 -0.67 -16.70 27.93
CA ALA A 439 0.29 -16.10 27.01
C ALA A 439 -0.35 -15.81 25.64
N PHE A 440 -1.21 -16.71 25.17
CA PHE A 440 -1.98 -16.50 23.93
C PHE A 440 -2.92 -15.29 24.05
N GLN A 441 -3.56 -15.10 25.20
CA GLN A 441 -4.40 -13.95 25.50
C GLN A 441 -3.57 -12.64 25.50
N ILE A 442 -2.38 -12.62 26.12
CA ILE A 442 -1.50 -11.44 26.12
C ILE A 442 -1.10 -11.05 24.69
N PHE A 443 -0.72 -12.00 23.84
CA PHE A 443 -0.42 -11.72 22.44
C PHE A 443 -1.63 -11.20 21.67
N GLY A 444 -2.82 -11.74 21.88
CA GLY A 444 -4.06 -11.25 21.32
C GLY A 444 -4.33 -9.79 21.68
N LEU A 445 -4.14 -9.43 22.97
CA LEU A 445 -4.25 -8.04 23.45
C LEU A 445 -3.24 -7.12 22.78
N LEU A 446 -1.98 -7.51 22.68
CA LEU A 446 -0.94 -6.70 22.04
C LEU A 446 -1.19 -6.49 20.54
N VAL A 447 -1.70 -7.50 19.85
CA VAL A 447 -2.14 -7.39 18.44
C VAL A 447 -3.31 -6.40 18.34
N ALA A 448 -4.31 -6.52 19.22
CA ALA A 448 -5.47 -5.63 19.22
C ALA A 448 -5.06 -4.17 19.50
N VAL A 449 -4.18 -3.94 20.47
CA VAL A 449 -3.66 -2.59 20.79
C VAL A 449 -2.83 -2.04 19.65
N GLY A 450 -1.90 -2.83 19.08
CA GLY A 450 -1.05 -2.41 17.97
C GLY A 450 -1.85 -2.04 16.72
N ALA A 451 -2.80 -2.87 16.33
CA ALA A 451 -3.67 -2.60 15.20
C ALA A 451 -4.63 -1.42 15.48
N GLY A 452 -5.15 -1.31 16.71
CA GLY A 452 -5.99 -0.18 17.13
C GLY A 452 -5.26 1.15 17.06
N LEU A 453 -4.01 1.23 17.54
CA LEU A 453 -3.19 2.44 17.46
C LEU A 453 -2.88 2.86 16.02
N LEU A 454 -2.71 1.89 15.11
CA LEU A 454 -2.54 2.19 13.68
C LEU A 454 -3.84 2.63 13.02
N ALA A 455 -4.99 2.19 13.52
CA ALA A 455 -6.30 2.52 12.97
C ALA A 455 -6.76 3.95 13.32
N LEU A 456 -6.28 4.49 14.44
CA LEU A 456 -6.56 5.86 14.89
C LEU A 456 -5.78 6.91 14.11
#